data_86cd987276469dfe8ce9599e443ad102
#
_entry.id   86cd987276469dfe8ce9599e443ad102
#
_cell.length_a   1.000
_cell.length_b   1.000
_cell.length_c   1.000
_cell.angle_alpha   90.00
_cell.angle_beta   90.00
_cell.angle_gamma   90.00
#
_symmetry.space_group_name_H-M   'P 1'
#
loop_
_entity.id
_entity.type
_entity.pdbx_description
1 polymer ?
#
loop_
_entity_poly.entity_id
_entity_poly.type
_entity_poly.pdbx_seq_one_letter_code
_entity_poly.pdbx_strand_id
1 'polypeptide(L)'
;VGVSEELLRSYFGTQTSSIGGIRLEEVARDAIALHDTGFAAKEVSDILPHNGLFSFRKDGERHAWNPETISTLQLATRLGSYKKFKEFTSMVDGKDSPLFLRDFFGHKRNPIDIEKVEPVENIVKHFVTGAMSFGAISKEAHEALALAMNKLGARSNTGEGGEDSDRI
;
A
#
# COMPACT_ATOMS: atom_id res chain seq x y z
N VAL A 1 19.41 29.49 -10.89
CA VAL A 1 20.11 28.43 -11.61
C VAL A 1 19.05 27.50 -12.14
N GLY A 2 18.73 27.60 -13.42
CA GLY A 2 17.74 26.74 -14.09
C GLY A 2 18.41 25.82 -15.09
N VAL A 3 17.72 24.77 -15.47
CA VAL A 3 18.11 23.90 -16.58
C VAL A 3 17.59 24.57 -17.86
N SER A 4 18.42 24.66 -18.88
CA SER A 4 18.01 25.27 -20.15
C SER A 4 16.95 24.43 -20.85
N GLU A 5 16.06 25.07 -21.60
CA GLU A 5 15.03 24.39 -22.38
C GLU A 5 15.64 23.44 -23.42
N GLU A 6 16.78 23.80 -23.98
CA GLU A 6 17.52 22.98 -24.92
C GLU A 6 18.01 21.68 -24.26
N LEU A 7 18.54 21.77 -23.04
CA LEU A 7 18.99 20.61 -22.27
C LEU A 7 17.83 19.69 -21.91
N LEU A 8 16.70 20.26 -21.53
CA LEU A 8 15.49 19.47 -21.22
C LEU A 8 14.99 18.73 -22.48
N ARG A 9 14.92 19.41 -23.61
CA ARG A 9 14.49 18.77 -24.87
C ARG A 9 15.49 17.72 -25.35
N SER A 10 16.79 17.98 -25.24
CA SER A 10 17.83 17.09 -25.75
C SER A 10 17.98 15.81 -24.95
N TYR A 11 17.83 15.88 -23.61
CA TYR A 11 18.12 14.75 -22.73
C TYR A 11 16.88 14.09 -22.10
N PHE A 12 15.77 14.80 -22.00
CA PHE A 12 14.56 14.31 -21.32
C PHE A 12 13.31 14.30 -22.22
N GLY A 13 13.29 15.08 -23.30
CA GLY A 13 12.12 15.23 -24.17
C GLY A 13 11.78 13.99 -24.99
N THR A 14 12.75 13.08 -25.17
CA THR A 14 12.59 11.85 -25.96
C THR A 14 12.48 10.60 -25.10
N GLN A 15 12.57 10.71 -23.79
CA GLN A 15 12.40 9.55 -22.92
C GLN A 15 10.92 9.11 -22.93
N THR A 16 10.71 7.92 -23.46
CA THR A 16 9.39 7.29 -23.46
C THR A 16 9.33 6.25 -22.35
N SER A 17 8.26 6.29 -21.57
CA SER A 17 7.93 5.21 -20.65
C SER A 17 6.98 4.23 -21.31
N SER A 18 7.22 2.93 -21.18
CA SER A 18 6.33 1.89 -21.70
C SER A 18 4.95 1.87 -21.03
N ILE A 19 4.83 2.50 -19.87
CA ILE A 19 3.60 2.60 -19.09
C ILE A 19 3.01 4.01 -19.06
N GLY A 20 3.57 4.96 -19.82
CA GLY A 20 3.26 6.37 -19.70
C GLY A 20 4.05 7.03 -18.56
N GLY A 21 3.79 8.28 -18.29
CA GLY A 21 4.47 9.02 -17.24
C GLY A 21 4.21 10.51 -17.30
N ILE A 22 4.60 11.20 -16.23
CA ILE A 22 4.50 12.65 -16.09
C ILE A 22 5.69 13.29 -16.81
N ARG A 23 5.43 14.32 -17.59
CA ARG A 23 6.47 15.11 -18.27
C ARG A 23 7.00 16.21 -17.34
N LEU A 24 8.19 16.72 -17.64
CA LEU A 24 8.79 17.80 -16.86
C LEU A 24 7.93 19.08 -16.85
N GLU A 25 7.18 19.34 -17.92
CA GLU A 25 6.24 20.46 -17.96
C GLU A 25 5.08 20.30 -16.96
N GLU A 26 4.66 19.08 -16.67
CA GLU A 26 3.63 18.79 -15.68
C GLU A 26 4.18 18.98 -14.27
N VAL A 27 5.39 18.50 -14.01
CA VAL A 27 6.09 18.74 -12.73
C VAL A 27 6.30 20.24 -12.49
N ALA A 28 6.67 20.99 -13.52
CA ALA A 28 6.84 22.44 -13.42
C ALA A 28 5.51 23.15 -13.12
N ARG A 29 4.42 22.76 -13.77
CA ARG A 29 3.07 23.30 -13.47
C ARG A 29 2.65 23.05 -12.03
N ASP A 30 2.86 21.84 -11.53
CA ASP A 30 2.53 21.49 -10.15
C ASP A 30 3.36 22.31 -9.16
N ALA A 31 4.66 22.47 -9.43
CA ALA A 31 5.53 23.29 -8.60
C ALA A 31 5.10 24.77 -8.59
N ILE A 32 4.72 25.33 -9.75
CA ILE A 32 4.20 26.71 -9.86
C ILE A 32 2.87 26.84 -9.11
N ALA A 33 1.95 25.88 -9.26
CA ALA A 33 0.66 25.90 -8.57
C ALA A 33 0.83 25.86 -7.04
N LEU A 34 1.76 25.06 -6.54
CA LEU A 34 2.10 25.02 -5.10
C LEU A 34 2.72 26.34 -4.63
N HIS A 35 3.62 26.91 -5.43
CA HIS A 35 4.21 28.23 -5.16
C HIS A 35 3.13 29.32 -5.09
N ASP A 36 2.24 29.38 -6.07
CA ASP A 36 1.17 30.37 -6.13
C ASP A 36 0.20 30.22 -4.94
N THR A 37 -0.09 28.99 -4.55
CA THR A 37 -0.89 28.73 -3.33
C THR A 37 -0.20 29.23 -2.08
N GLY A 38 1.12 29.07 -1.97
CA GLY A 38 1.88 29.47 -0.79
C GLY A 38 2.20 30.96 -0.70
N PHE A 39 2.38 31.64 -1.84
CA PHE A 39 2.91 32.99 -1.86
C PHE A 39 1.95 34.05 -2.45
N ALA A 40 1.04 33.66 -3.34
CA ALA A 40 0.10 34.58 -3.98
C ALA A 40 -1.26 34.66 -3.28
N ALA A 41 -1.58 33.73 -2.39
CA ALA A 41 -2.82 33.77 -1.62
C ALA A 41 -2.85 34.98 -0.66
N LYS A 42 -3.95 35.73 -0.68
CA LYS A 42 -4.13 36.90 0.18
C LYS A 42 -4.33 36.56 1.66
N GLU A 43 -4.77 35.34 1.94
CA GLU A 43 -4.90 34.80 3.29
C GLU A 43 -4.16 33.47 3.34
N VAL A 44 -3.10 33.41 4.13
CA VAL A 44 -2.38 32.17 4.39
C VAL A 44 -3.10 31.49 5.55
N SER A 45 -3.59 30.27 5.31
CA SER A 45 -4.10 29.42 6.39
C SER A 45 -2.96 29.03 7.33
N ASP A 46 -3.18 29.15 8.63
CA ASP A 46 -2.24 28.65 9.65
C ASP A 46 -2.09 27.11 9.62
N ILE A 47 -2.96 26.45 8.87
CA ILE A 47 -2.97 24.99 8.74
C ILE A 47 -2.60 24.63 7.29
N LEU A 48 -1.54 23.86 7.14
CA LEU A 48 -1.16 23.32 5.85
C LEU A 48 -2.27 22.40 5.30
N PRO A 49 -2.64 22.53 4.02
CA PRO A 49 -3.63 21.64 3.40
C PRO A 49 -3.15 20.20 3.49
N HIS A 50 -3.99 19.35 4.02
CA HIS A 50 -3.72 17.91 4.15
C HIS A 50 -4.75 17.12 3.34
N ASN A 51 -4.41 16.79 2.11
CA ASN A 51 -5.29 16.08 1.18
C ASN A 51 -5.42 14.58 1.46
N GLY A 52 -4.85 14.09 2.55
CA GLY A 52 -4.88 12.68 2.89
C GLY A 52 -3.90 11.81 2.10
N LEU A 53 -2.84 12.40 1.53
CA LEU A 53 -1.85 11.67 0.71
C LEU A 53 -1.18 10.52 1.47
N PHE A 54 -0.79 10.74 2.73
CA PHE A 54 -0.05 9.76 3.53
C PHE A 54 -0.92 8.97 4.51
N SER A 55 -2.10 9.47 4.83
CA SER A 55 -3.03 8.82 5.74
C SER A 55 -4.47 9.23 5.42
N PHE A 56 -5.42 8.36 5.77
CA PHE A 56 -6.83 8.63 5.55
C PHE A 56 -7.26 9.98 6.17
N ARG A 57 -7.96 10.77 5.37
CA ARG A 57 -8.73 11.95 5.80
C ARG A 57 -10.13 11.85 5.16
N LYS A 58 -11.11 12.34 5.92
CA LYS A 58 -12.46 12.46 5.41
C LYS A 58 -12.45 13.29 4.19
N ASP A 59 -12.84 13.31 3.19
CA ASP A 59 -12.80 14.18 1.98
C ASP A 59 -11.41 14.31 1.31
N GLY A 60 -10.45 13.46 1.69
CA GLY A 60 -9.12 13.40 1.09
C GLY A 60 -8.93 12.24 0.12
N GLU A 61 -7.66 11.92 -0.17
CA GLU A 61 -7.28 10.79 -1.01
C GLU A 61 -7.87 9.48 -0.51
N ARG A 62 -8.24 8.63 -1.44
CA ARG A 62 -8.78 7.31 -1.12
C ARG A 62 -7.66 6.36 -0.70
N HIS A 63 -7.88 5.68 0.42
CA HIS A 63 -6.97 4.66 0.94
C HIS A 63 -7.70 3.32 1.09
N ALA A 64 -7.02 2.22 0.75
CA ALA A 64 -7.51 0.87 1.01
C ALA A 64 -7.67 0.62 2.51
N TRP A 65 -6.73 1.16 3.30
CA TRP A 65 -6.77 1.11 4.76
C TRP A 65 -7.39 2.39 5.30
N ASN A 66 -8.66 2.33 5.64
CA ASN A 66 -9.45 3.40 6.20
C ASN A 66 -10.26 2.87 7.41
N PRO A 67 -10.91 3.72 8.20
CA PRO A 67 -11.64 3.29 9.39
C PRO A 67 -12.67 2.19 9.12
N GLU A 68 -13.35 2.21 7.99
CA GLU A 68 -14.38 1.24 7.64
C GLU A 68 -13.77 -0.13 7.30
N THR A 69 -12.75 -0.17 6.45
CA THR A 69 -12.08 -1.43 6.08
C THR A 69 -11.40 -2.08 7.28
N ILE A 70 -10.74 -1.27 8.13
CA ILE A 70 -10.07 -1.77 9.34
C ILE A 70 -11.11 -2.31 10.34
N SER A 71 -12.18 -1.59 10.61
CA SER A 71 -13.22 -2.04 11.55
C SER A 71 -13.91 -3.30 11.05
N THR A 72 -14.19 -3.41 9.76
CA THR A 72 -14.80 -4.59 9.16
C THR A 72 -13.90 -5.81 9.26
N LEU A 73 -12.60 -5.65 9.00
CA LEU A 73 -11.61 -6.72 9.16
C LEU A 73 -11.49 -7.17 10.63
N GLN A 74 -11.40 -6.23 11.57
CA GLN A 74 -11.36 -6.53 13.00
C GLN A 74 -12.61 -7.27 13.46
N LEU A 75 -13.78 -6.86 12.97
CA LEU A 75 -15.03 -7.53 13.31
C LEU A 75 -15.09 -8.94 12.71
N ALA A 76 -14.64 -9.11 11.48
CA ALA A 76 -14.55 -10.42 10.83
C ALA A 76 -13.70 -11.40 11.64
N THR A 77 -12.53 -10.95 12.09
CA THR A 77 -11.60 -11.79 12.87
C THR A 77 -12.13 -12.09 14.28
N ARG A 78 -12.65 -11.09 14.99
CA ARG A 78 -13.18 -11.27 16.36
C ARG A 78 -14.39 -12.19 16.42
N LEU A 79 -15.26 -12.14 15.42
CA LEU A 79 -16.45 -12.99 15.33
C LEU A 79 -16.22 -14.32 14.59
N GLY A 80 -15.05 -14.53 14.00
CA GLY A 80 -14.82 -15.66 13.07
C GLY A 80 -15.80 -15.65 11.88
N SER A 81 -16.22 -14.47 11.42
CA SER A 81 -17.29 -14.34 10.44
C SER A 81 -16.76 -14.26 9.02
N TYR A 82 -16.91 -15.35 8.27
CA TYR A 82 -16.57 -15.35 6.85
C TYR A 82 -17.40 -14.33 6.04
N LYS A 83 -18.66 -14.10 6.40
CA LYS A 83 -19.49 -13.08 5.76
C LYS A 83 -18.86 -11.69 5.89
N LYS A 84 -18.42 -11.31 7.09
CA LYS A 84 -17.74 -10.03 7.33
C LYS A 84 -16.38 -9.96 6.62
N PHE A 85 -15.67 -11.06 6.53
CA PHE A 85 -14.45 -11.11 5.72
C PHE A 85 -14.73 -10.87 4.24
N LYS A 86 -15.81 -11.41 3.68
CA LYS A 86 -16.23 -11.14 2.29
C LYS A 86 -16.65 -9.68 2.07
N GLU A 87 -17.29 -9.05 3.04
CA GLU A 87 -17.57 -7.60 3.00
C GLU A 87 -16.26 -6.81 2.94
N PHE A 88 -15.30 -7.11 3.80
CA PHE A 88 -13.97 -6.51 3.77
C PHE A 88 -13.27 -6.70 2.41
N THR A 89 -13.23 -7.90 1.87
CA THR A 89 -12.56 -8.15 0.58
C THR A 89 -13.21 -7.38 -0.56
N SER A 90 -14.53 -7.23 -0.56
CA SER A 90 -15.22 -6.43 -1.60
C SER A 90 -14.91 -4.93 -1.52
N MET A 91 -14.65 -4.42 -0.33
CA MET A 91 -14.21 -3.03 -0.14
C MET A 91 -12.79 -2.78 -0.66
N VAL A 92 -11.89 -3.74 -0.47
CA VAL A 92 -10.47 -3.62 -0.82
C VAL A 92 -10.20 -3.98 -2.28
N ASP A 93 -10.82 -5.06 -2.76
CA ASP A 93 -10.59 -5.62 -4.09
C ASP A 93 -11.65 -5.19 -5.12
N GLY A 94 -12.43 -4.16 -4.82
CA GLY A 94 -13.47 -3.63 -5.69
C GLY A 94 -12.91 -3.10 -7.01
N LYS A 95 -13.41 -3.64 -8.14
CA LYS A 95 -12.92 -3.30 -9.48
C LYS A 95 -13.28 -1.90 -9.95
N ASP A 96 -14.31 -1.29 -9.34
CA ASP A 96 -14.83 0.00 -9.79
C ASP A 96 -13.93 1.18 -9.42
N SER A 97 -12.91 0.94 -8.61
CA SER A 97 -12.01 1.99 -8.13
C SER A 97 -10.67 1.40 -7.70
N PRO A 98 -9.80 1.10 -8.66
CA PRO A 98 -8.50 0.48 -8.40
C PRO A 98 -7.63 1.36 -7.51
N LEU A 99 -6.96 0.74 -6.54
CA LEU A 99 -6.02 1.39 -5.62
C LEU A 99 -4.61 0.83 -5.75
N PHE A 100 -4.49 -0.39 -6.23
CA PHE A 100 -3.22 -1.09 -6.37
C PHE A 100 -2.98 -1.45 -7.84
N LEU A 101 -1.73 -1.58 -8.22
CA LEU A 101 -1.37 -2.02 -9.58
C LEU A 101 -2.02 -3.36 -9.94
N ARG A 102 -2.18 -4.26 -8.98
CA ARG A 102 -2.84 -5.56 -9.20
C ARG A 102 -4.30 -5.43 -9.64
N ASP A 103 -4.98 -4.33 -9.28
CA ASP A 103 -6.39 -4.13 -9.58
C ASP A 103 -6.64 -3.86 -11.07
N PHE A 104 -5.59 -3.46 -11.80
CA PHE A 104 -5.63 -3.27 -13.24
C PHE A 104 -5.45 -4.58 -14.04
N PHE A 105 -5.05 -5.67 -13.37
CA PHE A 105 -4.86 -6.95 -14.05
C PHE A 105 -6.15 -7.77 -14.09
N GLY A 106 -6.50 -8.24 -15.28
CA GLY A 106 -7.56 -9.24 -15.47
C GLY A 106 -6.98 -10.66 -15.29
N HIS A 107 -7.71 -11.51 -14.59
CA HIS A 107 -7.38 -12.94 -14.53
C HIS A 107 -7.99 -13.67 -15.73
N LYS A 108 -7.14 -14.35 -16.50
CA LYS A 108 -7.63 -15.30 -17.50
C LYS A 108 -8.21 -16.51 -16.77
N ARG A 109 -9.52 -16.74 -16.95
CA ARG A 109 -10.19 -17.89 -16.34
C ARG A 109 -9.76 -19.15 -17.07
N ASN A 110 -9.09 -20.03 -16.38
CA ASN A 110 -8.75 -21.37 -16.81
C ASN A 110 -8.98 -22.32 -15.62
N PRO A 111 -10.26 -22.70 -15.35
CA PRO A 111 -10.59 -23.53 -14.20
C PRO A 111 -9.95 -24.91 -14.34
N ILE A 112 -9.45 -25.42 -13.24
CA ILE A 112 -8.93 -26.77 -13.09
C ILE A 112 -9.70 -27.49 -11.97
N ASP A 113 -9.62 -28.81 -11.94
CA ASP A 113 -10.20 -29.60 -10.86
C ASP A 113 -9.58 -29.21 -9.52
N ILE A 114 -10.39 -29.14 -8.47
CA ILE A 114 -9.96 -28.70 -7.15
C ILE A 114 -8.82 -29.57 -6.59
N GLU A 115 -8.80 -30.85 -6.94
CA GLU A 115 -7.76 -31.80 -6.53
C GLU A 115 -6.39 -31.51 -7.16
N LYS A 116 -6.37 -30.72 -8.24
CA LYS A 116 -5.14 -30.28 -8.91
C LYS A 116 -4.66 -28.92 -8.40
N VAL A 117 -5.46 -28.25 -7.56
CA VAL A 117 -5.06 -26.99 -6.94
C VAL A 117 -4.08 -27.28 -5.82
N GLU A 118 -3.01 -26.50 -5.75
CA GLU A 118 -2.03 -26.61 -4.67
C GLU A 118 -2.71 -26.44 -3.29
N PRO A 119 -2.48 -27.35 -2.33
CA PRO A 119 -3.05 -27.23 -0.99
C PRO A 119 -2.59 -25.96 -0.27
N VAL A 120 -3.47 -25.38 0.54
CA VAL A 120 -3.20 -24.14 1.30
C VAL A 120 -1.94 -24.26 2.14
N GLU A 121 -1.71 -25.42 2.74
CA GLU A 121 -0.54 -25.75 3.58
C GLU A 121 0.79 -25.63 2.81
N ASN A 122 0.76 -25.80 1.50
CA ASN A 122 1.92 -25.58 0.64
C ASN A 122 2.03 -24.14 0.19
N ILE A 123 0.89 -23.54 -0.19
CA ILE A 123 0.85 -22.14 -0.63
C ILE A 123 1.39 -21.21 0.46
N VAL A 124 0.98 -21.38 1.72
CA VAL A 124 1.41 -20.51 2.83
C VAL A 124 2.92 -20.53 3.08
N LYS A 125 3.62 -21.61 2.71
CA LYS A 125 5.09 -21.71 2.84
C LYS A 125 5.85 -20.69 1.96
N HIS A 126 5.20 -20.18 0.93
CA HIS A 126 5.75 -19.14 0.05
C HIS A 126 5.54 -17.71 0.59
N PHE A 127 4.78 -17.57 1.66
CA PHE A 127 4.49 -16.26 2.26
C PHE A 127 5.37 -15.98 3.47
N VAL A 128 5.72 -14.72 3.61
CA VAL A 128 6.51 -14.17 4.70
C VAL A 128 5.91 -12.83 5.13
N THR A 129 5.99 -12.51 6.41
CA THR A 129 5.58 -11.19 6.89
C THR A 129 6.47 -10.10 6.31
N GLY A 130 5.97 -8.86 6.25
CA GLY A 130 6.83 -7.70 6.07
C GLY A 130 7.93 -7.68 7.15
N ALA A 131 9.12 -7.20 6.80
CA ALA A 131 10.23 -7.08 7.73
C ALA A 131 9.91 -6.00 8.78
N MET A 132 9.66 -6.41 10.01
CA MET A 132 9.43 -5.51 11.14
C MET A 132 10.42 -5.85 12.24
N SER A 133 11.32 -4.90 12.53
CA SER A 133 12.33 -5.09 13.57
C SER A 133 11.71 -5.01 14.96
N PHE A 134 12.28 -5.71 15.92
CA PHE A 134 11.91 -5.64 17.33
C PHE A 134 11.94 -4.21 17.91
N GLY A 135 12.82 -3.35 17.39
CA GLY A 135 12.89 -1.94 17.78
C GLY A 135 11.76 -1.05 17.22
N ALA A 136 11.04 -1.51 16.19
CA ALA A 136 9.99 -0.74 15.52
C ALA A 136 8.57 -1.04 16.05
N ILE A 137 8.38 -2.18 16.70
CA ILE A 137 7.09 -2.63 17.25
C ILE A 137 7.28 -3.18 18.67
N SER A 138 6.20 -3.36 19.41
CA SER A 138 6.29 -3.94 20.75
C SER A 138 6.67 -5.43 20.70
N LYS A 139 7.22 -5.94 21.80
CA LYS A 139 7.57 -7.37 21.95
C LYS A 139 6.37 -8.27 21.66
N GLU A 140 5.23 -7.94 22.22
CA GLU A 140 3.98 -8.71 22.07
C GLU A 140 3.51 -8.76 20.60
N ALA A 141 3.60 -7.65 19.88
CA ALA A 141 3.24 -7.61 18.47
C ALA A 141 4.20 -8.44 17.63
N HIS A 142 5.50 -8.34 17.90
CA HIS A 142 6.54 -9.11 17.21
C HIS A 142 6.37 -10.62 17.44
N GLU A 143 6.14 -11.03 18.69
CA GLU A 143 5.89 -12.42 19.05
C GLU A 143 4.58 -12.97 18.47
N ALA A 144 3.51 -12.16 18.48
CA ALA A 144 2.21 -12.55 17.90
C ALA A 144 2.32 -12.82 16.40
N LEU A 145 3.07 -12.01 15.67
CA LEU A 145 3.32 -12.24 14.24
C LEU A 145 4.10 -13.52 13.98
N ALA A 146 5.19 -13.75 14.72
CA ALA A 146 5.98 -14.96 14.59
C ALA A 146 5.17 -16.21 14.93
N LEU A 147 4.40 -16.17 16.03
CA LEU A 147 3.53 -17.27 16.44
C LEU A 147 2.44 -17.56 15.40
N ALA A 148 1.83 -16.53 14.83
CA ALA A 148 0.82 -16.70 13.79
C ALA A 148 1.39 -17.39 12.55
N MET A 149 2.55 -16.92 12.08
CA MET A 149 3.21 -17.50 10.90
C MET A 149 3.70 -18.93 11.15
N ASN A 150 4.25 -19.21 12.32
CA ASN A 150 4.67 -20.56 12.71
C ASN A 150 3.49 -21.54 12.76
N LYS A 151 2.35 -21.11 13.30
CA LYS A 151 1.11 -21.92 13.33
C LYS A 151 0.59 -22.23 11.93
N LEU A 152 0.76 -21.32 10.98
CA LEU A 152 0.37 -21.51 9.59
C LEU A 152 1.40 -22.32 8.78
N GLY A 153 2.58 -22.56 9.30
CA GLY A 153 3.69 -23.15 8.54
C GLY A 153 4.34 -22.19 7.54
N ALA A 154 4.07 -20.89 7.69
CA ALA A 154 4.66 -19.81 6.91
C ALA A 154 5.92 -19.25 7.60
N ARG A 155 6.43 -18.12 7.13
CA ARG A 155 7.66 -17.52 7.64
C ARG A 155 7.42 -16.13 8.18
N SER A 156 8.10 -15.76 9.27
CA SER A 156 8.18 -14.39 9.74
C SER A 156 9.56 -13.79 9.43
N ASN A 157 9.57 -12.48 9.16
CA ASN A 157 10.80 -11.73 8.90
C ASN A 157 10.97 -10.68 10.01
N THR A 158 12.05 -10.80 10.75
CA THR A 158 12.36 -9.93 11.90
C THR A 158 13.20 -8.71 11.52
N GLY A 159 13.47 -8.52 10.23
CA GLY A 159 14.32 -7.44 9.73
C GLY A 159 15.75 -7.59 10.20
N GLU A 160 16.42 -6.46 10.39
CA GLU A 160 17.82 -6.39 10.88
C GLU A 160 17.90 -6.18 12.41
N GLY A 161 16.77 -5.97 13.07
CA GLY A 161 16.72 -5.71 14.53
C GLY A 161 16.97 -6.94 15.41
N GLY A 162 17.03 -8.13 14.79
CA GLY A 162 17.24 -9.38 15.50
C GLY A 162 16.05 -9.81 16.35
N GLU A 163 16.31 -10.77 17.23
CA GLU A 163 15.32 -11.31 18.16
C GLU A 163 15.86 -11.27 19.60
N ASP A 164 14.96 -11.31 20.55
CA ASP A 164 15.32 -11.42 21.96
C ASP A 164 15.94 -12.82 22.22
N SER A 165 16.95 -12.87 23.09
CA SER A 165 17.63 -14.13 23.45
C SER A 165 16.69 -15.21 23.98
N ASP A 166 15.58 -14.81 24.57
CA ASP A 166 14.55 -15.72 25.12
C ASP A 166 13.77 -16.46 24.03
N ARG A 167 14.01 -16.13 22.75
CA ARG A 167 13.29 -16.69 21.58
C ARG A 167 14.13 -17.60 20.70
N ILE A 168 15.41 -17.74 21.02
CA ILE A 168 16.35 -18.60 20.29
C ILE A 168 16.43 -20.00 20.96
#